data_5b16041fe550492edbbf609ef21ce8ad
#
_entry.id   5b16041fe550492edbbf609ef21ce8ad
#
_cell.length_a   1.000
_cell.length_b   1.000
_cell.length_c   1.000
_cell.angle_alpha   90.00
_cell.angle_beta   90.00
_cell.angle_gamma   90.00
#
_symmetry.space_group_name_H-M   'P 1'
#
loop_
_entity.id
_entity.type
_entity.pdbx_description
1 polymer ?
#
loop_
_entity_poly.entity_id
_entity_poly.type
_entity_poly.pdbx_seq_one_letter_code
_entity_poly.pdbx_strand_id
1 'polypeptide(L)'
;MFISRILISDDFEGIREELLMQFGANALRFIPKSVPNEFLLEDARAVEKESYIAESSEKIIVLMAHSFRHEAQNFLLKLLEEPPKNIKFLIVVPSKNLLLPTIKSRLICEKRKKKKEEVQLNLELEKLDLKALYEFLKENENLDKNALSELIIKLGKESLKIRDFDAKELEFFYEAYELSKLNSKAQILLATLLLNLYEKKAK
;
A
#
# COMPACT_ATOMS: atom_id res chain seq x y z
N MET A 1 4.34 -4.60 -23.26
CA MET A 1 5.60 -3.82 -23.31
C MET A 1 5.71 -2.99 -22.06
N PHE A 2 6.76 -3.15 -21.26
CA PHE A 2 6.98 -2.37 -20.04
C PHE A 2 7.56 -0.98 -20.38
N ILE A 3 7.10 0.06 -19.69
CA ILE A 3 7.63 1.42 -19.83
C ILE A 3 8.40 1.76 -18.57
N SER A 4 9.64 2.29 -18.74
CA SER A 4 10.44 2.76 -17.62
C SER A 4 9.71 3.84 -16.85
N ARG A 5 9.63 3.70 -15.52
CA ARG A 5 8.84 4.61 -14.66
C ARG A 5 9.32 4.66 -13.22
N ILE A 6 8.85 5.64 -12.50
CA ILE A 6 8.97 5.78 -11.05
C ILE A 6 7.65 5.39 -10.43
N LEU A 7 7.67 4.51 -9.43
CA LEU A 7 6.53 4.11 -8.64
C LEU A 7 6.68 4.63 -7.21
N ILE A 8 5.74 5.46 -6.78
CA ILE A 8 5.73 6.00 -5.41
C ILE A 8 4.95 5.05 -4.52
N SER A 9 5.65 4.35 -3.63
CA SER A 9 5.08 3.42 -2.65
C SER A 9 6.11 3.07 -1.58
N ASP A 10 5.65 2.77 -0.39
CA ASP A 10 6.38 2.21 0.75
C ASP A 10 6.21 0.68 0.88
N ASP A 11 5.33 0.07 0.08
CA ASP A 11 5.06 -1.36 0.04
C ASP A 11 5.98 -2.06 -0.95
N PHE A 12 7.24 -2.23 -0.56
CA PHE A 12 8.26 -2.84 -1.41
C PHE A 12 8.04 -4.33 -1.65
N GLU A 13 7.62 -5.07 -0.60
CA GLU A 13 7.39 -6.51 -0.71
C GLU A 13 6.18 -6.82 -1.59
N GLY A 14 5.05 -6.15 -1.40
CA GLY A 14 3.88 -6.35 -2.25
C GLY A 14 4.15 -5.99 -3.72
N ILE A 15 5.00 -4.96 -3.99
CA ILE A 15 5.42 -4.64 -5.35
C ILE A 15 6.33 -5.74 -5.92
N ARG A 16 7.25 -6.29 -5.12
CA ARG A 16 8.13 -7.38 -5.54
C ARG A 16 7.33 -8.61 -5.95
N GLU A 17 6.38 -9.03 -5.11
CA GLU A 17 5.51 -10.17 -5.39
C GLU A 17 4.69 -9.96 -6.66
N GLU A 18 4.07 -8.77 -6.81
CA GLU A 18 3.27 -8.42 -7.99
C GLU A 18 4.11 -8.47 -9.28
N LEU A 19 5.33 -7.91 -9.25
CA LEU A 19 6.24 -7.94 -10.38
C LEU A 19 6.65 -9.38 -10.75
N LEU A 20 6.97 -10.20 -9.74
CA LEU A 20 7.34 -11.60 -9.95
C LEU A 20 6.19 -12.41 -10.56
N MET A 21 4.95 -12.18 -10.11
CA MET A 21 3.76 -12.81 -10.68
C MET A 21 3.50 -12.36 -12.12
N GLN A 22 3.71 -11.07 -12.42
CA GLN A 22 3.40 -10.50 -13.73
C GLN A 22 4.44 -10.81 -14.80
N PHE A 23 5.74 -10.76 -14.47
CA PHE A 23 6.83 -10.83 -15.44
C PHE A 23 7.70 -12.08 -15.30
N GLY A 24 7.61 -12.78 -14.16
CA GLY A 24 8.47 -13.90 -13.81
C GLY A 24 9.89 -13.47 -13.41
N ALA A 25 10.59 -14.37 -12.70
CA ALA A 25 11.92 -14.07 -12.15
C ALA A 25 13.01 -13.82 -13.22
N ASN A 26 12.85 -14.41 -14.40
CA ASN A 26 13.86 -14.30 -15.45
C ASN A 26 13.93 -12.89 -16.08
N ALA A 27 12.81 -12.20 -16.16
CA ALA A 27 12.73 -10.85 -16.72
C ALA A 27 13.12 -9.74 -15.74
N LEU A 28 13.25 -10.05 -14.45
CA LEU A 28 13.44 -9.07 -13.38
C LEU A 28 14.84 -9.14 -12.78
N ARG A 29 15.42 -7.96 -12.52
CA ARG A 29 16.69 -7.82 -11.78
C ARG A 29 16.49 -6.77 -10.69
N PHE A 30 16.45 -7.22 -9.44
CA PHE A 30 16.39 -6.34 -8.28
C PHE A 30 17.80 -5.93 -7.86
N ILE A 31 18.10 -4.63 -7.88
CA ILE A 31 19.40 -4.07 -7.51
C ILE A 31 19.18 -2.88 -6.58
N PRO A 32 19.66 -2.97 -5.33
CA PRO A 32 20.19 -4.17 -4.67
C PRO A 32 19.12 -5.27 -4.45
N LYS A 33 19.56 -6.48 -4.14
CA LYS A 33 18.64 -7.64 -3.94
C LYS A 33 17.68 -7.46 -2.76
N SER A 34 18.17 -6.84 -1.69
CA SER A 34 17.36 -6.40 -0.53
C SER A 34 17.12 -4.91 -0.59
N VAL A 35 16.02 -4.43 -0.03
CA VAL A 35 15.69 -2.99 -0.01
C VAL A 35 16.56 -2.29 1.04
N PRO A 36 17.52 -1.43 0.65
CA PRO A 36 18.36 -0.71 1.60
C PRO A 36 17.65 0.55 2.11
N ASN A 37 18.13 1.08 3.24
CA ASN A 37 17.70 2.39 3.71
C ASN A 37 18.11 3.50 2.74
N GLU A 38 19.28 3.35 2.11
CA GLU A 38 19.81 4.32 1.17
C GLU A 38 20.48 3.62 -0.03
N PHE A 39 20.08 4.00 -1.24
CA PHE A 39 20.68 3.56 -2.49
C PHE A 39 21.95 4.36 -2.77
N LEU A 40 23.10 3.65 -2.86
CA LEU A 40 24.41 4.25 -2.94
C LEU A 40 24.97 4.25 -4.37
N LEU A 41 26.11 4.95 -4.56
CA LEU A 41 26.81 4.98 -5.84
C LEU A 41 27.26 3.58 -6.30
N GLU A 42 27.59 2.70 -5.38
CA GLU A 42 27.96 1.30 -5.66
C GLU A 42 26.79 0.52 -6.26
N ASP A 43 25.57 0.75 -5.75
CA ASP A 43 24.37 0.15 -6.31
C ASP A 43 24.11 0.67 -7.73
N ALA A 44 24.30 1.97 -7.97
CA ALA A 44 24.17 2.58 -9.29
C ALA A 44 25.17 1.99 -10.30
N ARG A 45 26.40 1.73 -9.87
CA ARG A 45 27.40 1.03 -10.71
C ARG A 45 27.01 -0.43 -10.97
N ALA A 46 26.40 -1.11 -10.01
CA ALA A 46 25.87 -2.45 -10.21
C ALA A 46 24.72 -2.46 -11.24
N VAL A 47 23.83 -1.45 -11.18
CA VAL A 47 22.76 -1.24 -12.16
C VAL A 47 23.35 -1.03 -13.57
N GLU A 48 24.35 -0.16 -13.71
CA GLU A 48 25.01 0.08 -14.99
C GLU A 48 25.61 -1.21 -15.54
N LYS A 49 26.40 -1.93 -14.74
CA LYS A 49 27.00 -3.22 -15.13
C LYS A 49 25.97 -4.22 -15.59
N GLU A 50 24.87 -4.38 -14.84
CA GLU A 50 23.78 -5.30 -15.19
C GLU A 50 23.05 -4.89 -16.48
N SER A 51 22.91 -3.58 -16.73
CA SER A 51 22.22 -3.06 -17.90
C SER A 51 22.95 -3.34 -19.21
N TYR A 52 24.28 -3.49 -19.18
CA TYR A 52 25.09 -3.84 -20.36
C TYR A 52 25.25 -5.36 -20.56
N ILE A 53 24.71 -6.20 -19.68
CA ILE A 53 24.63 -7.65 -19.93
C ILE A 53 23.55 -7.88 -20.97
N ALA A 54 23.97 -8.37 -22.14
CA ALA A 54 23.08 -8.60 -23.27
C ALA A 54 22.00 -9.64 -22.95
N GLU A 55 20.77 -9.31 -23.27
CA GLU A 55 19.61 -10.19 -23.14
C GLU A 55 18.81 -10.18 -24.45
N SER A 56 18.34 -11.34 -24.89
CA SER A 56 17.51 -11.48 -26.08
C SER A 56 16.07 -10.98 -25.87
N SER A 57 15.60 -10.99 -24.65
CA SER A 57 14.26 -10.55 -24.22
C SER A 57 14.31 -9.24 -23.41
N GLU A 58 13.15 -8.64 -23.17
CA GLU A 58 13.03 -7.46 -22.34
C GLU A 58 13.40 -7.78 -20.88
N LYS A 59 14.32 -7.00 -20.32
CA LYS A 59 14.78 -7.09 -18.93
C LYS A 59 14.39 -5.83 -18.17
N ILE A 60 13.77 -5.99 -17.02
CA ILE A 60 13.36 -4.90 -16.14
C ILE A 60 14.30 -4.86 -14.94
N ILE A 61 15.07 -3.79 -14.83
CA ILE A 61 15.93 -3.54 -13.66
C ILE A 61 15.13 -2.71 -12.65
N VAL A 62 14.95 -3.28 -11.46
CA VAL A 62 14.13 -2.74 -10.40
C VAL A 62 15.02 -2.21 -9.29
N LEU A 63 14.92 -0.89 -9.05
CA LEU A 63 15.65 -0.16 -8.02
C LEU A 63 14.68 0.21 -6.91
N MET A 64 14.82 -0.41 -5.74
CA MET A 64 13.98 -0.16 -4.57
C MET A 64 14.82 0.29 -3.40
N ALA A 65 14.50 1.43 -2.79
CA ALA A 65 15.16 1.92 -1.58
C ALA A 65 14.30 2.93 -0.84
N HIS A 66 14.54 3.09 0.47
CA HIS A 66 13.88 4.13 1.25
C HIS A 66 14.35 5.54 0.89
N SER A 67 15.58 5.69 0.41
CA SER A 67 16.14 6.95 -0.10
C SER A 67 17.21 6.68 -1.16
N PHE A 68 17.60 7.71 -1.92
CA PHE A 68 18.62 7.62 -2.97
C PHE A 68 19.62 8.75 -2.82
N ARG A 69 20.90 8.45 -2.70
CA ARG A 69 21.97 9.47 -2.69
C ARG A 69 22.01 10.27 -3.96
N HIS A 70 22.31 11.55 -3.84
CA HIS A 70 22.39 12.46 -4.99
C HIS A 70 23.41 12.01 -6.03
N GLU A 71 24.57 11.51 -5.59
CA GLU A 71 25.63 11.00 -6.45
C GLU A 71 25.16 9.78 -7.26
N ALA A 72 24.44 8.85 -6.60
CA ALA A 72 23.87 7.68 -7.25
C ALA A 72 22.83 8.07 -8.30
N GLN A 73 21.96 9.03 -7.96
CA GLN A 73 20.94 9.54 -8.88
C GLN A 73 21.59 10.22 -10.10
N ASN A 74 22.60 11.06 -9.89
CA ASN A 74 23.32 11.71 -10.99
C ASN A 74 24.04 10.70 -11.88
N PHE A 75 24.62 9.65 -11.31
CA PHE A 75 25.27 8.58 -12.05
C PHE A 75 24.29 7.85 -12.99
N LEU A 76 23.06 7.63 -12.55
CA LEU A 76 22.03 6.94 -13.33
C LEU A 76 21.45 7.78 -14.48
N LEU A 77 21.62 9.11 -14.50
CA LEU A 77 20.93 9.99 -15.46
C LEU A 77 21.15 9.57 -16.92
N LYS A 78 22.38 9.34 -17.32
CA LYS A 78 22.72 8.94 -18.71
C LYS A 78 22.06 7.61 -19.08
N LEU A 79 22.06 6.66 -18.15
CA LEU A 79 21.50 5.33 -18.36
C LEU A 79 19.95 5.38 -18.47
N LEU A 80 19.31 6.30 -17.75
CA LEU A 80 17.87 6.49 -17.81
C LEU A 80 17.41 7.28 -19.04
N GLU A 81 18.28 8.16 -19.58
CA GLU A 81 18.02 8.88 -20.84
C GLU A 81 18.11 7.95 -22.05
N GLU A 82 19.19 7.17 -22.13
CA GLU A 82 19.48 6.29 -23.25
C GLU A 82 19.71 4.85 -22.76
N PRO A 83 18.64 4.16 -22.36
CA PRO A 83 18.76 2.80 -21.86
C PRO A 83 19.24 1.85 -22.98
N PRO A 84 20.10 0.88 -22.67
CA PRO A 84 20.48 -0.16 -23.64
C PRO A 84 19.25 -0.89 -24.19
N LYS A 85 19.39 -1.47 -25.37
CA LYS A 85 18.33 -2.21 -26.04
C LYS A 85 17.75 -3.30 -25.11
N ASN A 86 16.43 -3.41 -25.07
CA ASN A 86 15.67 -4.36 -24.23
C ASN A 86 15.76 -4.12 -22.72
N ILE A 87 16.38 -3.03 -22.25
CA ILE A 87 16.45 -2.70 -20.81
C ILE A 87 15.38 -1.68 -20.46
N LYS A 88 14.67 -1.95 -19.36
CA LYS A 88 13.69 -1.06 -18.75
C LYS A 88 14.00 -0.85 -17.29
N PHE A 89 13.63 0.31 -16.76
CA PHE A 89 13.88 0.66 -15.36
C PHE A 89 12.58 0.90 -14.60
N LEU A 90 12.54 0.37 -13.38
CA LEU A 90 11.52 0.69 -12.39
C LEU A 90 12.21 1.20 -11.13
N ILE A 91 11.98 2.46 -10.78
CA ILE A 91 12.45 3.04 -9.53
C ILE A 91 11.28 3.07 -8.55
N VAL A 92 11.45 2.50 -7.36
CA VAL A 92 10.43 2.49 -6.30
C VAL A 92 10.96 3.25 -5.10
N VAL A 93 10.20 4.27 -4.67
CA VAL A 93 10.53 5.14 -3.53
C VAL A 93 9.29 5.49 -2.72
N PRO A 94 9.39 5.71 -1.40
CA PRO A 94 8.24 6.09 -0.57
C PRO A 94 7.65 7.47 -0.93
N SER A 95 8.48 8.39 -1.42
CA SER A 95 8.05 9.75 -1.76
C SER A 95 8.81 10.28 -2.98
N LYS A 96 8.11 11.01 -3.84
CA LYS A 96 8.71 11.70 -5.00
C LYS A 96 9.76 12.75 -4.63
N ASN A 97 9.73 13.26 -3.39
CA ASN A 97 10.68 14.28 -2.92
C ASN A 97 12.07 13.71 -2.64
N LEU A 98 12.21 12.38 -2.58
CA LEU A 98 13.47 11.67 -2.42
C LEU A 98 14.28 11.58 -3.73
N LEU A 99 13.67 11.98 -4.84
CA LEU A 99 14.31 11.96 -6.15
C LEU A 99 14.55 13.38 -6.68
N LEU A 100 15.70 13.53 -7.33
CA LEU A 100 16.07 14.78 -8.00
C LEU A 100 15.10 15.15 -9.13
N PRO A 101 14.88 16.44 -9.40
CA PRO A 101 14.07 16.89 -10.53
C PRO A 101 14.54 16.29 -11.87
N THR A 102 15.85 16.12 -12.03
CA THR A 102 16.48 15.54 -13.22
C THR A 102 16.07 14.07 -13.47
N ILE A 103 15.88 13.26 -12.43
CA ILE A 103 15.33 11.89 -12.56
C ILE A 103 13.84 11.96 -12.92
N LYS A 104 13.08 12.81 -12.23
CA LYS A 104 11.62 12.94 -12.41
C LYS A 104 11.22 13.48 -13.80
N SER A 105 12.10 14.23 -14.46
CA SER A 105 11.84 14.72 -15.82
C SER A 105 12.02 13.69 -16.92
N ARG A 106 12.69 12.56 -16.61
CA ARG A 106 13.00 11.48 -17.59
C ARG A 106 12.06 10.29 -17.50
N LEU A 107 11.43 10.08 -16.37
CA LEU A 107 10.58 8.93 -16.11
C LEU A 107 9.18 9.37 -15.67
N ILE A 108 8.17 8.65 -16.15
CA ILE A 108 6.79 8.84 -15.70
C ILE A 108 6.70 8.49 -14.20
N CYS A 109 6.10 9.40 -13.44
CA CYS A 109 5.94 9.25 -12.00
C CYS A 109 4.51 8.79 -11.69
N GLU A 110 4.35 7.58 -11.23
CA GLU A 110 3.07 6.98 -10.84
C GLU A 110 3.01 6.80 -9.33
N LYS A 111 1.85 7.05 -8.73
CA LYS A 111 1.62 6.71 -7.32
C LYS A 111 0.83 5.40 -7.27
N ARG A 112 1.40 4.38 -6.61
CA ARG A 112 0.65 3.17 -6.33
C ARG A 112 -0.50 3.52 -5.38
N LYS A 113 -1.71 3.26 -5.82
CA LYS A 113 -2.84 3.21 -4.89
C LYS A 113 -2.55 2.01 -3.98
N LYS A 114 -2.35 2.22 -2.67
CA LYS A 114 -2.32 1.07 -1.74
C LYS A 114 -3.54 0.22 -2.08
N LYS A 115 -3.33 -1.06 -2.40
CA LYS A 115 -4.42 -2.02 -2.26
C LYS A 115 -4.82 -1.83 -0.80
N LYS A 116 -5.99 -1.25 -0.57
CA LYS A 116 -6.58 -1.29 0.75
C LYS A 116 -6.64 -2.78 1.06
N GLU A 117 -5.90 -3.23 2.06
CA GLU A 117 -6.21 -4.51 2.68
C GLU A 117 -7.68 -4.39 3.01
N GLU A 118 -8.52 -5.15 2.32
CA GLU A 118 -9.92 -5.18 2.67
C GLU A 118 -9.96 -5.74 4.08
N VAL A 119 -10.16 -4.85 5.04
CA VAL A 119 -10.39 -5.24 6.43
C VAL A 119 -11.52 -6.26 6.37
N GLN A 120 -11.20 -7.53 6.56
CA GLN A 120 -12.24 -8.55 6.52
C GLN A 120 -13.11 -8.39 7.77
N LEU A 121 -14.40 -8.21 7.55
CA LEU A 121 -15.34 -8.19 8.65
C LEU A 121 -15.65 -9.66 9.02
N ASN A 122 -14.89 -10.22 9.96
CA ASN A 122 -15.11 -11.57 10.48
C ASN A 122 -16.26 -11.57 11.51
N LEU A 123 -17.39 -10.94 11.16
CA LEU A 123 -18.55 -10.82 12.03
C LEU A 123 -19.83 -10.98 11.22
N GLU A 124 -20.62 -12.01 11.53
CA GLU A 124 -21.95 -12.19 10.95
C GLU A 124 -22.96 -11.32 11.69
N LEU A 125 -23.21 -10.10 11.17
CA LEU A 125 -24.11 -9.14 11.79
C LEU A 125 -25.55 -9.67 11.94
N GLU A 126 -25.98 -10.56 11.05
CA GLU A 126 -27.30 -11.21 11.13
C GLU A 126 -27.44 -12.14 12.36
N LYS A 127 -26.32 -12.69 12.85
CA LYS A 127 -26.28 -13.60 14.00
C LYS A 127 -25.53 -12.99 15.19
N LEU A 128 -25.43 -11.65 15.20
CA LEU A 128 -24.71 -10.95 16.26
C LEU A 128 -25.29 -11.30 17.64
N ASP A 129 -24.45 -11.90 18.49
CA ASP A 129 -24.70 -12.13 19.91
C ASP A 129 -23.59 -11.50 20.77
N LEU A 130 -23.77 -11.50 22.09
CA LEU A 130 -22.81 -10.87 23.01
C LEU A 130 -21.44 -11.58 23.00
N LYS A 131 -21.38 -12.87 22.68
CA LYS A 131 -20.14 -13.64 22.59
C LYS A 131 -19.35 -13.25 21.34
N ALA A 132 -20.01 -13.24 20.19
CA ALA A 132 -19.41 -12.81 18.92
C ALA A 132 -18.92 -11.36 18.99
N LEU A 133 -19.71 -10.48 19.65
CA LEU A 133 -19.33 -9.09 19.90
C LEU A 133 -18.04 -9.01 20.73
N TYR A 134 -17.95 -9.77 21.84
CA TYR A 134 -16.78 -9.77 22.71
C TYR A 134 -15.52 -10.29 21.99
N GLU A 135 -15.63 -11.40 21.26
CA GLU A 135 -14.54 -11.97 20.48
C GLU A 135 -14.04 -10.98 19.42
N PHE A 136 -14.96 -10.35 18.70
CA PHE A 136 -14.63 -9.33 17.70
C PHE A 136 -13.93 -8.11 18.31
N LEU A 137 -14.36 -7.61 19.46
CA LEU A 137 -13.70 -6.50 20.15
C LEU A 137 -12.29 -6.86 20.61
N LYS A 138 -12.07 -8.08 21.04
CA LYS A 138 -10.77 -8.58 21.47
C LYS A 138 -9.78 -8.72 20.28
N GLU A 139 -10.24 -9.25 19.16
CA GLU A 139 -9.44 -9.36 17.94
C GLU A 139 -9.02 -7.99 17.38
N ASN A 140 -9.85 -6.97 17.57
CA ASN A 140 -9.66 -5.62 17.03
C ASN A 140 -9.19 -4.59 18.07
N GLU A 141 -8.60 -5.05 19.18
CA GLU A 141 -8.18 -4.18 20.30
C GLU A 141 -7.09 -3.16 19.89
N ASN A 142 -6.13 -3.58 19.06
CA ASN A 142 -4.93 -2.82 18.75
C ASN A 142 -4.94 -2.25 17.31
N LEU A 143 -6.11 -1.95 16.76
CA LEU A 143 -6.21 -1.33 15.45
C LEU A 143 -5.62 0.09 15.45
N ASP A 144 -4.84 0.40 14.41
CA ASP A 144 -4.47 1.77 14.14
C ASP A 144 -5.68 2.58 13.64
N LYS A 145 -5.55 3.90 13.62
CA LYS A 145 -6.65 4.78 13.24
C LYS A 145 -7.15 4.58 11.81
N ASN A 146 -6.28 4.16 10.89
CA ASN A 146 -6.66 3.95 9.50
C ASN A 146 -7.48 2.66 9.36
N ALA A 147 -6.99 1.56 9.96
CA ALA A 147 -7.70 0.29 10.00
C ALA A 147 -9.04 0.41 10.75
N LEU A 148 -9.08 1.15 11.87
CA LEU A 148 -10.30 1.42 12.61
C LEU A 148 -11.33 2.20 11.77
N SER A 149 -10.90 3.27 11.08
CA SER A 149 -11.79 4.05 10.22
C SER A 149 -12.34 3.21 9.06
N GLU A 150 -11.53 2.35 8.46
CA GLU A 150 -11.97 1.45 7.39
C GLU A 150 -12.92 0.37 7.91
N LEU A 151 -12.67 -0.18 9.10
CA LEU A 151 -13.55 -1.15 9.75
C LEU A 151 -14.93 -0.55 10.07
N ILE A 152 -14.99 0.68 10.58
CA ILE A 152 -16.25 1.40 10.83
C ILE A 152 -17.05 1.61 9.53
N ILE A 153 -16.39 2.03 8.46
CA ILE A 153 -17.05 2.18 7.15
C ILE A 153 -17.60 0.83 6.66
N LYS A 154 -16.85 -0.24 6.83
CA LYS A 154 -17.27 -1.57 6.41
C LYS A 154 -18.43 -2.09 7.25
N LEU A 155 -18.39 -1.92 8.57
CA LEU A 155 -19.49 -2.21 9.47
C LEU A 155 -20.77 -1.48 9.03
N GLY A 156 -20.68 -0.19 8.76
CA GLY A 156 -21.83 0.59 8.27
C GLY A 156 -22.40 0.05 6.96
N LYS A 157 -21.54 -0.25 5.98
CA LYS A 157 -21.96 -0.79 4.69
C LYS A 157 -22.62 -2.17 4.80
N GLU A 158 -22.05 -3.08 5.60
CA GLU A 158 -22.64 -4.41 5.81
C GLU A 158 -23.95 -4.34 6.60
N SER A 159 -24.03 -3.44 7.58
CA SER A 159 -25.26 -3.22 8.34
C SER A 159 -26.41 -2.66 7.47
N LEU A 160 -26.10 -1.77 6.50
CA LEU A 160 -27.07 -1.25 5.53
C LEU A 160 -27.60 -2.30 4.56
N LYS A 161 -26.89 -3.43 4.36
CA LYS A 161 -27.41 -4.54 3.54
C LYS A 161 -28.46 -5.36 4.28
N ILE A 162 -28.45 -5.31 5.61
CA ILE A 162 -29.34 -6.12 6.47
C ILE A 162 -30.62 -5.35 6.79
N ARG A 163 -30.51 -4.03 6.98
CA ARG A 163 -31.66 -3.17 7.29
C ARG A 163 -31.40 -1.71 6.89
N ASP A 164 -32.47 -0.97 6.73
CA ASP A 164 -32.41 0.48 6.54
C ASP A 164 -32.05 1.18 7.87
N PHE A 165 -31.31 2.27 7.75
CA PHE A 165 -30.94 3.14 8.85
C PHE A 165 -31.73 4.44 8.82
N ASP A 166 -32.15 4.90 9.97
CA ASP A 166 -32.69 6.25 10.10
C ASP A 166 -31.56 7.31 10.11
N ALA A 167 -31.94 8.59 10.02
CA ALA A 167 -30.98 9.69 9.96
C ALA A 167 -30.05 9.74 11.19
N LYS A 168 -30.57 9.39 12.39
CA LYS A 168 -29.79 9.38 13.64
C LYS A 168 -28.77 8.26 13.65
N GLU A 169 -29.10 7.11 13.10
CA GLU A 169 -28.18 5.97 13.01
C GLU A 169 -27.04 6.26 12.02
N LEU A 170 -27.33 6.89 10.90
CA LEU A 170 -26.32 7.31 9.95
C LEU A 170 -25.39 8.36 10.55
N GLU A 171 -25.94 9.34 11.29
CA GLU A 171 -25.18 10.35 12.03
C GLU A 171 -24.25 9.71 13.07
N PHE A 172 -24.75 8.71 13.80
CA PHE A 172 -23.96 7.97 14.79
C PHE A 172 -22.77 7.21 14.18
N PHE A 173 -22.95 6.57 13.03
CA PHE A 173 -21.85 5.96 12.29
C PHE A 173 -20.85 7.00 11.77
N TYR A 174 -21.33 8.15 11.31
CA TYR A 174 -20.48 9.24 10.86
C TYR A 174 -19.65 9.82 12.01
N GLU A 175 -20.27 10.08 13.18
CA GLU A 175 -19.57 10.53 14.38
C GLU A 175 -18.48 9.53 14.81
N ALA A 176 -18.78 8.24 14.84
CA ALA A 176 -17.81 7.20 15.16
C ALA A 176 -16.63 7.19 14.18
N TYR A 177 -16.89 7.39 12.87
CA TYR A 177 -15.87 7.54 11.87
C TYR A 177 -14.99 8.77 12.10
N GLU A 178 -15.57 9.93 12.39
CA GLU A 178 -14.79 11.13 12.71
C GLU A 178 -13.95 10.95 14.00
N LEU A 179 -14.52 10.36 15.05
CA LEU A 179 -13.80 10.04 16.28
C LEU A 179 -12.64 9.07 16.07
N SER A 180 -12.77 8.13 15.15
CA SER A 180 -11.67 7.19 14.81
C SER A 180 -10.42 7.90 14.28
N LYS A 181 -10.57 9.05 13.64
CA LYS A 181 -9.45 9.89 13.15
C LYS A 181 -8.75 10.66 14.29
N LEU A 182 -9.37 10.78 15.44
CA LEU A 182 -8.88 11.56 16.60
C LEU A 182 -8.15 10.71 17.65
N ASN A 183 -7.58 9.54 17.28
CA ASN A 183 -6.90 8.60 18.18
C ASN A 183 -7.79 8.04 19.32
N SER A 184 -9.08 7.90 19.08
CA SER A 184 -9.98 7.23 20.02
C SER A 184 -9.65 5.74 20.14
N LYS A 185 -9.88 5.16 21.33
CA LYS A 185 -9.65 3.72 21.54
C LYS A 185 -10.60 2.89 20.69
N ALA A 186 -10.04 1.98 19.89
CA ALA A 186 -10.80 1.13 18.97
C ALA A 186 -11.91 0.35 19.67
N GLN A 187 -11.61 -0.28 20.79
CA GLN A 187 -12.57 -1.05 21.58
C GLN A 187 -13.81 -0.24 21.98
N ILE A 188 -13.64 1.02 22.43
CA ILE A 188 -14.75 1.86 22.87
C ILE A 188 -15.68 2.18 21.70
N LEU A 189 -15.12 2.64 20.58
CA LEU A 189 -15.91 2.99 19.41
C LEU A 189 -16.63 1.79 18.81
N LEU A 190 -15.93 0.66 18.65
CA LEU A 190 -16.52 -0.56 18.12
C LEU A 190 -17.59 -1.13 19.06
N ALA A 191 -17.35 -1.13 20.38
CA ALA A 191 -18.34 -1.59 21.37
C ALA A 191 -19.62 -0.75 21.29
N THR A 192 -19.48 0.58 21.23
CA THR A 192 -20.63 1.49 21.17
C THR A 192 -21.44 1.28 19.88
N LEU A 193 -20.79 1.11 18.74
CA LEU A 193 -21.45 0.83 17.47
C LEU A 193 -22.16 -0.53 17.48
N LEU A 194 -21.46 -1.58 17.91
CA LEU A 194 -21.99 -2.95 17.90
C LEU A 194 -23.12 -3.16 18.91
N LEU A 195 -23.05 -2.54 20.09
CA LEU A 195 -24.13 -2.58 21.07
C LEU A 195 -25.39 -1.88 20.56
N ASN A 196 -25.23 -0.74 19.89
CA ASN A 196 -26.36 -0.04 19.26
C ASN A 196 -27.03 -0.91 18.19
N LEU A 197 -26.22 -1.60 17.34
CA LEU A 197 -26.72 -2.56 16.35
C LEU A 197 -27.42 -3.75 16.98
N TYR A 198 -26.88 -4.27 18.09
CA TYR A 198 -27.43 -5.41 18.82
C TYR A 198 -28.77 -5.09 19.47
N GLU A 199 -28.89 -3.95 20.20
CA GLU A 199 -30.12 -3.53 20.88
C GLU A 199 -31.29 -3.31 19.93
N LYS A 200 -30.99 -2.79 18.74
CA LYS A 200 -32.03 -2.52 17.73
C LYS A 200 -32.42 -3.76 16.92
N LYS A 201 -31.63 -4.83 16.94
CA LYS A 201 -32.01 -6.14 16.39
C LYS A 201 -32.98 -6.89 17.31
N ALA A 202 -32.94 -6.60 18.62
CA ALA A 202 -33.77 -7.26 19.63
C ALA A 202 -35.19 -6.68 19.73
N LYS A 203 -35.49 -5.60 19.02
CA LYS A 203 -36.82 -4.98 18.89
C LYS A 203 -37.47 -5.31 17.57
#